data_e2db0e9e5b46ac3a0cc10b6b3d7c60a3
#
_entry.id   e2db0e9e5b46ac3a0cc10b6b3d7c60a3
#
_cell.length_a   1.000
_cell.length_b   1.000
_cell.length_c   1.000
_cell.angle_alpha   90.00
_cell.angle_beta   90.00
_cell.angle_gamma   90.00
#
_symmetry.space_group_name_H-M   'P 1'
#
loop_
_entity.id
_entity.type
_entity.pdbx_description
1 polymer ?
#
loop_
_entity_poly.entity_id
_entity_poly.type
_entity_poly.pdbx_seq_one_letter_code
_entity_poly.pdbx_strand_id
1 'polypeptide(L)'
;MKKVLAITNSFGVDANRYLYGIARSAGESIKIVTLYIGGCSLYRHYRCMLSEDKAYELYVDGIDTGFKVSLKEALLSDEWDVVTYQQVSGLSGDYDTYQPFLTELDAYVRKFAPKAKRYIHAIWAWSDECIVRRGARYSSTKEMYAADRAAYAKAAEDISADGFIPSLRAMEKLYDKVGERAHRDGYHANFGYARYMLGLVWYMTLYGRRDIEGVCYSDFDVPVTDEEKRIAEECAVAAVLENTYENK
;
A
#
# COMPACT_ATOMS: atom_id res chain seq x y z
N MET A 1 -12.28 -6.40 16.06
CA MET A 1 -12.29 -5.87 14.68
C MET A 1 -11.08 -4.94 14.53
N LYS A 2 -10.18 -5.23 13.62
CA LYS A 2 -9.01 -4.39 13.32
C LYS A 2 -9.41 -3.19 12.46
N LYS A 3 -8.98 -1.98 12.82
CA LYS A 3 -9.35 -0.73 12.14
C LYS A 3 -8.10 -0.09 11.53
N VAL A 4 -8.10 0.08 10.20
CA VAL A 4 -6.96 0.56 9.43
C VAL A 4 -7.34 1.80 8.63
N LEU A 5 -6.52 2.85 8.72
CA LEU A 5 -6.63 4.06 7.92
C LEU A 5 -5.43 4.14 6.97
N ALA A 6 -5.66 4.10 5.68
CA ALA A 6 -4.63 4.23 4.66
C ALA A 6 -4.63 5.64 4.07
N ILE A 7 -3.55 6.41 4.30
CA ILE A 7 -3.33 7.72 3.68
C ILE A 7 -2.56 7.47 2.38
N THR A 8 -3.24 7.60 1.22
CA THR A 8 -2.72 6.98 0.01
C THR A 8 -3.11 7.70 -1.31
N ASN A 9 -2.72 7.06 -2.40
CA ASN A 9 -3.10 7.34 -3.78
C ASN A 9 -3.63 6.06 -4.46
N SER A 10 -3.63 5.99 -5.80
CA SER A 10 -4.15 4.84 -6.55
C SER A 10 -3.50 3.49 -6.21
N PHE A 11 -2.25 3.48 -5.76
CA PHE A 11 -1.55 2.26 -5.36
C PHE A 11 -2.15 1.64 -4.09
N GLY A 12 -2.55 2.48 -3.13
CA GLY A 12 -3.24 1.96 -1.94
C GLY A 12 -4.66 1.50 -2.24
N VAL A 13 -5.37 2.15 -3.18
CA VAL A 13 -6.67 1.66 -3.66
C VAL A 13 -6.52 0.27 -4.28
N ASP A 14 -5.49 0.05 -5.13
CA ASP A 14 -5.20 -1.26 -5.68
C ASP A 14 -4.91 -2.30 -4.58
N ALA A 15 -4.06 -1.95 -3.62
CA ALA A 15 -3.64 -2.87 -2.57
C ALA A 15 -4.78 -3.25 -1.59
N ASN A 16 -5.71 -2.34 -1.36
CA ASN A 16 -6.80 -2.53 -0.40
C ASN A 16 -8.09 -3.06 -1.03
N ARG A 17 -8.14 -3.20 -2.37
CA ARG A 17 -9.37 -3.56 -3.08
C ARG A 17 -10.02 -4.84 -2.58
N TYR A 18 -9.23 -5.88 -2.31
CA TYR A 18 -9.74 -7.19 -1.87
C TYR A 18 -9.46 -7.50 -0.39
N LEU A 19 -8.75 -6.62 0.32
CA LEU A 19 -8.29 -6.87 1.68
C LEU A 19 -9.43 -7.21 2.65
N TYR A 20 -10.56 -6.49 2.57
CA TYR A 20 -11.73 -6.78 3.39
C TYR A 20 -12.27 -8.21 3.15
N GLY A 21 -12.48 -8.57 1.88
CA GLY A 21 -12.96 -9.90 1.51
C GLY A 21 -11.99 -11.02 1.89
N ILE A 22 -10.68 -10.80 1.72
CA ILE A 22 -9.63 -11.71 2.13
C ILE A 22 -9.68 -11.96 3.64
N ALA A 23 -9.68 -10.91 4.46
CA ALA A 23 -9.76 -11.04 5.91
C ALA A 23 -11.04 -11.77 6.35
N ARG A 24 -12.18 -11.41 5.77
CA ARG A 24 -13.47 -12.06 6.05
C ARG A 24 -13.47 -13.55 5.69
N SER A 25 -12.86 -13.92 4.57
CA SER A 25 -12.76 -15.32 4.15
C SER A 25 -11.93 -16.17 5.10
N ALA A 26 -10.97 -15.55 5.80
CA ALA A 26 -10.16 -16.17 6.84
C ALA A 26 -10.78 -16.09 8.26
N GLY A 27 -12.03 -15.62 8.38
CA GLY A 27 -12.72 -15.50 9.67
C GLY A 27 -12.33 -14.27 10.51
N GLU A 28 -11.53 -13.36 9.93
CA GLU A 28 -11.08 -12.16 10.61
C GLU A 28 -12.04 -10.97 10.41
N SER A 29 -12.04 -10.05 11.37
CA SER A 29 -12.89 -8.85 11.33
C SER A 29 -12.03 -7.61 11.15
N ILE A 30 -12.24 -6.88 10.05
CA ILE A 30 -11.47 -5.69 9.67
C ILE A 30 -12.40 -4.56 9.20
N LYS A 31 -11.97 -3.31 9.39
CA LYS A 31 -12.49 -2.11 8.75
C LYS A 31 -11.32 -1.40 8.08
N ILE A 32 -11.38 -1.21 6.78
CA ILE A 32 -10.38 -0.50 6.01
C ILE A 32 -10.97 0.82 5.52
N VAL A 33 -10.39 1.93 5.94
CA VAL A 33 -10.67 3.24 5.35
C VAL A 33 -9.47 3.68 4.53
N THR A 34 -9.69 3.92 3.25
CA THR A 34 -8.67 4.36 2.30
C THR A 34 -8.96 5.80 1.89
N LEU A 35 -8.06 6.70 2.24
CA LEU A 35 -8.09 8.10 1.87
C LEU A 35 -7.35 8.28 0.55
N TYR A 36 -8.09 8.51 -0.53
CA TYR A 36 -7.55 8.53 -1.88
C TYR A 36 -7.51 9.93 -2.47
N ILE A 37 -6.34 10.29 -3.01
CA ILE A 37 -6.17 11.40 -3.96
C ILE A 37 -5.28 10.88 -5.09
N GLY A 38 -5.73 10.99 -6.34
CA GLY A 38 -4.99 10.54 -7.51
C GLY A 38 -3.60 11.16 -7.61
N GLY A 39 -2.53 10.34 -7.73
CA GLY A 39 -1.15 10.79 -7.83
C GLY A 39 -0.67 11.61 -6.63
N CYS A 40 -1.21 11.39 -5.44
CA CYS A 40 -0.87 12.15 -4.24
C CYS A 40 0.53 11.81 -3.73
N SER A 41 1.39 12.84 -3.66
CA SER A 41 2.70 12.76 -3.01
C SER A 41 2.61 13.09 -1.52
N LEU A 42 3.64 12.76 -0.73
CA LEU A 42 3.76 13.17 0.67
C LEU A 42 3.64 14.68 0.83
N TYR A 43 4.25 15.46 -0.07
CA TYR A 43 4.08 16.92 -0.10
C TYR A 43 2.61 17.33 -0.25
N ARG A 44 1.85 16.69 -1.12
CA ARG A 44 0.43 17.00 -1.30
C ARG A 44 -0.41 16.58 -0.10
N HIS A 45 -0.13 15.42 0.52
CA HIS A 45 -0.76 15.03 1.78
C HIS A 45 -0.48 16.05 2.89
N TYR A 46 0.77 16.52 3.02
CA TYR A 46 1.15 17.56 3.95
C TYR A 46 0.36 18.86 3.71
N ARG A 47 0.22 19.29 2.46
CA ARG A 47 -0.59 20.47 2.14
C ARG A 47 -2.06 20.31 2.50
N CYS A 48 -2.67 19.16 2.20
CA CYS A 48 -4.05 18.86 2.59
C CYS A 48 -4.23 18.81 4.11
N MET A 49 -3.20 18.36 4.85
CA MET A 49 -3.16 18.39 6.30
C MET A 49 -3.23 19.82 6.84
N LEU A 50 -2.45 20.74 6.25
CA LEU A 50 -2.41 22.14 6.68
C LEU A 50 -3.69 22.92 6.35
N SER A 51 -4.27 22.68 5.16
CA SER A 51 -5.48 23.38 4.72
C SER A 51 -6.76 22.79 5.30
N GLU A 52 -6.72 21.56 5.84
CA GLU A 52 -7.88 20.79 6.29
C GLU A 52 -8.96 20.61 5.19
N ASP A 53 -8.57 20.68 3.90
CA ASP A 53 -9.47 20.53 2.77
C ASP A 53 -10.09 19.12 2.71
N LYS A 54 -11.36 19.04 2.33
CA LYS A 54 -12.05 17.78 2.01
C LYS A 54 -11.62 17.26 0.62
N ALA A 55 -10.31 16.97 0.50
CA ALA A 55 -9.70 16.60 -0.78
C ALA A 55 -9.66 15.07 -1.01
N TYR A 56 -9.82 14.27 0.03
CA TYR A 56 -9.71 12.82 -0.04
C TYR A 56 -11.04 12.19 -0.44
N GLU A 57 -11.07 11.44 -1.53
CA GLU A 57 -12.14 10.49 -1.82
C GLU A 57 -12.08 9.37 -0.79
N LEU A 58 -13.24 9.04 -0.21
CA LEU A 58 -13.38 8.12 0.89
C LEU A 58 -13.75 6.73 0.36
N TYR A 59 -12.86 5.75 0.55
CA TYR A 59 -13.16 4.35 0.32
C TYR A 59 -13.33 3.63 1.66
N VAL A 60 -14.31 2.76 1.75
CA VAL A 60 -14.54 1.89 2.91
C VAL A 60 -14.58 0.44 2.43
N ASP A 61 -13.76 -0.40 3.02
CA ASP A 61 -13.68 -1.83 2.71
C ASP A 61 -13.47 -2.13 1.21
N GLY A 62 -12.67 -1.28 0.55
CA GLY A 62 -12.33 -1.38 -0.87
C GLY A 62 -13.35 -0.78 -1.84
N ILE A 63 -14.44 -0.14 -1.33
CA ILE A 63 -15.52 0.44 -2.13
C ILE A 63 -15.50 1.96 -2.02
N ASP A 64 -15.58 2.65 -3.15
CA ASP A 64 -15.77 4.10 -3.19
C ASP A 64 -17.15 4.47 -2.63
N THR A 65 -17.16 5.38 -1.67
CA THR A 65 -18.41 5.85 -1.04
C THR A 65 -19.04 7.04 -1.75
N GLY A 66 -18.34 7.67 -2.70
CA GLY A 66 -18.73 8.92 -3.35
C GLY A 66 -18.59 10.16 -2.46
N PHE A 67 -18.11 10.03 -1.22
CA PHE A 67 -17.91 11.16 -0.30
C PHE A 67 -16.45 11.62 -0.31
N LYS A 68 -16.27 12.90 0.05
CA LYS A 68 -14.94 13.47 0.32
C LYS A 68 -14.82 13.93 1.77
N VAL A 69 -13.64 13.69 2.32
CA VAL A 69 -13.32 14.06 3.70
C VAL A 69 -11.96 14.76 3.78
N SER A 70 -11.72 15.47 4.87
CA SER A 70 -10.38 15.92 5.23
C SER A 70 -9.63 14.82 5.99
N LEU A 71 -8.29 14.93 6.04
CA LEU A 71 -7.47 14.03 6.84
C LEU A 71 -7.88 14.03 8.30
N LYS A 72 -8.17 15.21 8.85
CA LYS A 72 -8.58 15.37 10.25
C LYS A 72 -9.91 14.70 10.56
N GLU A 73 -10.92 14.87 9.69
CA GLU A 73 -12.21 14.20 9.84
C GLU A 73 -12.03 12.67 9.87
N ALA A 74 -11.21 12.13 8.98
CA ALA A 74 -10.94 10.71 8.94
C ALA A 74 -10.20 10.21 10.18
N LEU A 75 -9.17 10.92 10.64
CA LEU A 75 -8.44 10.57 11.86
C LEU A 75 -9.34 10.56 13.10
N LEU A 76 -10.27 11.49 13.19
CA LEU A 76 -11.19 11.62 14.32
C LEU A 76 -12.44 10.71 14.23
N SER A 77 -12.66 10.07 13.08
CA SER A 77 -13.89 9.28 12.86
C SER A 77 -13.90 7.94 13.56
N ASP A 78 -12.75 7.45 14.01
CA ASP A 78 -12.64 6.17 14.73
C ASP A 78 -11.38 6.11 15.61
N GLU A 79 -11.29 5.09 16.50
CA GLU A 79 -10.04 4.70 17.15
C GLU A 79 -9.29 3.71 16.22
N TRP A 80 -8.23 4.19 15.58
CA TRP A 80 -7.47 3.41 14.60
C TRP A 80 -6.43 2.51 15.27
N ASP A 81 -6.34 1.25 14.82
CA ASP A 81 -5.27 0.33 15.23
C ASP A 81 -4.00 0.56 14.41
N VAL A 82 -4.18 0.88 13.12
CA VAL A 82 -3.06 1.12 12.18
C VAL A 82 -3.37 2.31 11.27
N VAL A 83 -2.37 3.17 11.07
CA VAL A 83 -2.37 4.21 10.02
C VAL A 83 -1.19 3.95 9.10
N THR A 84 -1.40 4.03 7.77
CA THR A 84 -0.32 3.79 6.80
C THR A 84 0.02 5.02 5.99
N TYR A 85 1.29 5.13 5.59
CA TYR A 85 1.81 6.17 4.70
C TYR A 85 2.51 5.55 3.50
N GLN A 86 2.49 6.26 2.38
CA GLN A 86 3.25 5.91 1.16
C GLN A 86 3.61 7.18 0.39
N GLN A 87 4.65 7.11 -0.44
CA GLN A 87 4.96 8.14 -1.42
C GLN A 87 4.24 7.85 -2.76
N VAL A 88 4.15 8.84 -3.66
CA VAL A 88 3.70 8.61 -5.03
C VAL A 88 4.77 7.88 -5.84
N SER A 89 4.36 6.96 -6.70
CA SER A 89 5.28 6.03 -7.38
C SER A 89 6.36 6.71 -8.23
N GLY A 90 6.09 7.89 -8.81
CA GLY A 90 7.11 8.63 -9.54
C GLY A 90 8.21 9.26 -8.66
N LEU A 91 8.00 9.31 -7.35
CA LEU A 91 8.93 9.87 -6.35
C LEU A 91 9.32 8.86 -5.27
N SER A 92 8.83 7.61 -5.35
CA SER A 92 9.02 6.61 -4.29
C SER A 92 10.48 6.26 -4.00
N GLY A 93 11.32 6.24 -5.02
CA GLY A 93 12.77 6.04 -4.87
C GLY A 93 13.58 7.33 -4.69
N ASP A 94 12.92 8.50 -4.61
CA ASP A 94 13.56 9.79 -4.39
C ASP A 94 13.39 10.25 -2.95
N TYR A 95 14.29 9.81 -2.07
CA TYR A 95 14.19 10.07 -0.64
C TYR A 95 14.15 11.57 -0.30
N ASP A 96 14.79 12.44 -1.07
CA ASP A 96 14.79 13.89 -0.81
C ASP A 96 13.39 14.51 -0.87
N THR A 97 12.42 13.79 -1.47
CA THR A 97 11.02 14.20 -1.55
C THR A 97 10.16 13.78 -0.35
N TYR A 98 10.75 13.04 0.61
CA TYR A 98 10.01 12.55 1.78
C TYR A 98 9.97 13.59 2.91
N GLN A 99 11.09 14.28 3.15
CA GLN A 99 11.22 15.20 4.27
C GLN A 99 11.05 16.67 3.84
N PRO A 100 10.46 17.50 4.72
CA PRO A 100 9.95 17.21 6.08
C PRO A 100 8.54 16.61 6.09
N PHE A 101 7.93 16.35 4.93
CA PHE A 101 6.50 16.09 4.76
C PHE A 101 6.05 14.82 5.50
N LEU A 102 6.84 13.74 5.45
CA LEU A 102 6.53 12.50 6.15
C LEU A 102 6.55 12.70 7.68
N THR A 103 7.58 13.36 8.20
CA THR A 103 7.73 13.59 9.64
C THR A 103 6.61 14.48 10.18
N GLU A 104 6.23 15.54 9.46
CA GLU A 104 5.13 16.42 9.83
C GLU A 104 3.77 15.69 9.78
N LEU A 105 3.56 14.88 8.75
CA LEU A 105 2.35 14.07 8.62
C LEU A 105 2.25 13.04 9.76
N ASP A 106 3.35 12.36 10.10
CA ASP A 106 3.41 11.42 11.22
C ASP A 106 3.13 12.11 12.56
N ALA A 107 3.70 13.28 12.80
CA ALA A 107 3.42 14.07 14.00
C ALA A 107 1.94 14.45 14.11
N TYR A 108 1.31 14.80 12.98
CA TYR A 108 -0.11 15.09 12.93
C TYR A 108 -0.97 13.85 13.23
N VAL A 109 -0.63 12.71 12.68
CA VAL A 109 -1.32 11.44 12.97
C VAL A 109 -1.17 11.08 14.44
N ARG A 110 0.02 11.19 15.03
CA ARG A 110 0.25 10.96 16.48
C ARG A 110 -0.63 11.84 17.34
N LYS A 111 -0.89 13.08 16.92
CA LYS A 111 -1.75 14.01 17.66
C LYS A 111 -3.21 13.56 17.70
N PHE A 112 -3.76 13.07 16.59
CA PHE A 112 -5.19 12.76 16.45
C PHE A 112 -5.53 11.27 16.57
N ALA A 113 -4.56 10.38 16.35
CA ALA A 113 -4.69 8.94 16.52
C ALA A 113 -3.51 8.37 17.35
N PRO A 114 -3.33 8.80 18.61
CA PRO A 114 -2.11 8.52 19.39
C PRO A 114 -1.89 7.04 19.73
N LYS A 115 -2.93 6.20 19.64
CA LYS A 115 -2.85 4.76 19.91
C LYS A 115 -2.54 3.95 18.65
N ALA A 116 -2.68 4.56 17.45
CA ALA A 116 -2.49 3.85 16.19
C ALA A 116 -1.02 3.50 15.98
N LYS A 117 -0.75 2.27 15.56
CA LYS A 117 0.54 1.89 14.98
C LYS A 117 0.69 2.55 13.60
N ARG A 118 1.89 2.99 13.27
CA ARG A 118 2.19 3.71 12.03
C ARG A 118 3.05 2.84 11.15
N TYR A 119 2.50 2.48 9.99
CA TYR A 119 3.12 1.56 9.05
C TYR A 119 3.50 2.30 7.77
N ILE A 120 4.67 1.95 7.23
CA ILE A 120 5.03 2.34 5.86
C ILE A 120 4.48 1.29 4.90
N HIS A 121 3.66 1.73 3.93
CA HIS A 121 3.29 0.94 2.78
C HIS A 121 4.31 1.16 1.67
N ALA A 122 5.24 0.22 1.49
CA ALA A 122 6.21 0.27 0.41
C ALA A 122 5.55 -0.18 -0.89
N ILE A 123 5.27 0.77 -1.77
CA ILE A 123 4.66 0.54 -3.08
C ILE A 123 5.72 0.11 -4.10
N TRP A 124 5.27 -0.37 -5.23
CA TRP A 124 6.08 -1.04 -6.26
C TRP A 124 6.52 -0.13 -7.40
N ALA A 125 7.58 -0.57 -8.10
CA ALA A 125 8.15 0.11 -9.25
C ALA A 125 7.26 0.02 -10.50
N TRP A 126 7.56 0.86 -11.49
CA TRP A 126 6.98 0.80 -12.82
C TRP A 126 7.64 -0.29 -13.65
N SER A 127 6.97 -0.77 -14.68
CA SER A 127 7.53 -1.69 -15.67
C SER A 127 8.58 -1.01 -16.55
N ASP A 128 9.44 -1.78 -17.20
CA ASP A 128 10.48 -1.27 -18.08
C ASP A 128 9.90 -0.44 -19.23
N GLU A 129 8.81 -0.88 -19.85
CA GLU A 129 8.11 -0.10 -20.89
C GLU A 129 7.58 1.24 -20.36
N CYS A 130 7.05 1.24 -19.14
CA CYS A 130 6.51 2.45 -18.53
C CYS A 130 7.63 3.43 -18.17
N ILE A 131 8.78 2.95 -17.67
CA ILE A 131 9.96 3.75 -17.37
C ILE A 131 10.41 4.49 -18.62
N VAL A 132 10.56 3.78 -19.75
CA VAL A 132 10.95 4.37 -21.03
C VAL A 132 9.90 5.35 -21.53
N ARG A 133 8.63 4.96 -21.56
CA ARG A 133 7.54 5.79 -22.08
C ARG A 133 7.38 7.11 -21.31
N ARG A 134 7.59 7.10 -20.01
CA ARG A 134 7.44 8.28 -19.14
C ARG A 134 8.73 9.08 -18.98
N GLY A 135 9.85 8.61 -19.52
CA GLY A 135 11.15 9.25 -19.32
C GLY A 135 11.55 9.31 -17.85
N ALA A 136 11.32 8.22 -17.13
CA ALA A 136 11.67 8.16 -15.72
C ALA A 136 13.19 8.27 -15.52
N ARG A 137 13.61 8.68 -14.32
CA ARG A 137 15.03 8.82 -13.94
C ARG A 137 15.79 7.50 -13.84
N TYR A 138 15.09 6.38 -13.92
CA TYR A 138 15.64 5.03 -13.82
C TYR A 138 15.83 4.41 -15.20
N SER A 139 16.84 3.55 -15.35
CA SER A 139 17.10 2.82 -16.58
C SER A 139 16.31 1.52 -16.70
N SER A 140 15.79 1.01 -15.58
CA SER A 140 15.03 -0.24 -15.53
C SER A 140 14.15 -0.34 -14.30
N THR A 141 13.16 -1.23 -14.35
CA THR A 141 12.33 -1.64 -13.21
C THR A 141 13.18 -2.09 -12.01
N LYS A 142 14.26 -2.85 -12.28
CA LYS A 142 15.17 -3.34 -11.23
C LYS A 142 15.89 -2.20 -10.50
N GLU A 143 16.34 -1.19 -11.23
CA GLU A 143 16.96 0.01 -10.64
C GLU A 143 15.95 0.78 -9.79
N MET A 144 14.72 0.95 -10.30
CA MET A 144 13.66 1.62 -9.55
C MET A 144 13.31 0.86 -8.26
N TYR A 145 13.21 -0.48 -8.29
CA TYR A 145 13.02 -1.30 -7.08
C TYR A 145 14.14 -1.12 -6.06
N ALA A 146 15.39 -1.02 -6.50
CA ALA A 146 16.53 -0.81 -5.61
C ALA A 146 16.44 0.56 -4.90
N ALA A 147 16.10 1.61 -5.66
CA ALA A 147 15.91 2.96 -5.12
C ALA A 147 14.71 3.03 -4.16
N ASP A 148 13.58 2.43 -4.53
CA ASP A 148 12.38 2.37 -3.70
C ASP A 148 12.66 1.67 -2.35
N ARG A 149 13.35 0.53 -2.36
CA ARG A 149 13.75 -0.18 -1.14
C ARG A 149 14.57 0.71 -0.20
N ALA A 150 15.57 1.40 -0.74
CA ALA A 150 16.43 2.28 0.04
C ALA A 150 15.65 3.46 0.65
N ALA A 151 14.79 4.10 -0.16
CA ALA A 151 14.01 5.25 0.29
C ALA A 151 12.97 4.87 1.36
N TYR A 152 12.24 3.77 1.16
CA TYR A 152 11.24 3.32 2.14
C TYR A 152 11.86 2.80 3.44
N ALA A 153 13.01 2.13 3.39
CA ALA A 153 13.73 1.72 4.60
C ALA A 153 14.11 2.93 5.45
N LYS A 154 14.68 3.96 4.82
CA LYS A 154 15.03 5.21 5.49
C LYS A 154 13.80 5.97 6.00
N ALA A 155 12.73 6.03 5.23
CA ALA A 155 11.47 6.65 5.64
C ALA A 155 10.88 5.97 6.90
N ALA A 156 10.97 4.65 6.98
CA ALA A 156 10.51 3.91 8.15
C ALA A 156 11.37 4.18 9.39
N GLU A 157 12.69 4.32 9.22
CA GLU A 157 13.61 4.70 10.31
C GLU A 157 13.31 6.10 10.84
N ASP A 158 13.10 7.10 9.94
CA ASP A 158 12.89 8.50 10.31
C ASP A 158 11.69 8.72 11.23
N ILE A 159 10.60 8.00 11.01
CA ILE A 159 9.40 8.10 11.84
C ILE A 159 9.33 7.03 12.94
N SER A 160 10.34 6.18 13.04
CA SER A 160 10.31 4.99 13.90
C SER A 160 9.00 4.21 13.67
N ALA A 161 8.79 3.78 12.43
CA ALA A 161 7.57 3.09 12.02
C ALA A 161 7.39 1.80 12.82
N ASP A 162 6.15 1.52 13.23
CA ASP A 162 5.80 0.31 13.99
C ASP A 162 5.71 -0.94 13.10
N GLY A 163 5.67 -0.74 11.77
CA GLY A 163 5.61 -1.84 10.80
C GLY A 163 5.82 -1.39 9.36
N PHE A 164 5.98 -2.37 8.49
CA PHE A 164 6.30 -2.20 7.08
C PHE A 164 5.51 -3.18 6.23
N ILE A 165 4.73 -2.68 5.26
CA ILE A 165 3.94 -3.52 4.35
C ILE A 165 4.72 -3.71 3.05
N PRO A 166 5.25 -4.91 2.77
CA PRO A 166 6.22 -5.15 1.71
C PRO A 166 5.58 -5.38 0.33
N SER A 167 4.61 -4.56 -0.07
CA SER A 167 3.94 -4.66 -1.38
C SER A 167 4.94 -4.55 -2.54
N LEU A 168 5.96 -3.72 -2.38
CA LEU A 168 7.10 -3.59 -3.29
C LEU A 168 7.75 -4.94 -3.59
N ARG A 169 8.08 -5.71 -2.54
CA ARG A 169 8.76 -7.00 -2.68
C ARG A 169 7.86 -8.05 -3.35
N ALA A 170 6.57 -8.04 -3.03
CA ALA A 170 5.61 -8.94 -3.65
C ALA A 170 5.45 -8.67 -5.15
N MET A 171 5.35 -7.39 -5.53
CA MET A 171 5.25 -7.01 -6.94
C MET A 171 6.54 -7.25 -7.72
N GLU A 172 7.72 -7.08 -7.11
CA GLU A 172 9.00 -7.45 -7.71
C GLU A 172 9.01 -8.95 -8.05
N LYS A 173 8.65 -9.82 -7.08
CA LYS A 173 8.55 -11.27 -7.30
C LYS A 173 7.50 -11.64 -8.37
N LEU A 174 6.38 -10.93 -8.38
CA LEU A 174 5.35 -11.15 -9.40
C LEU A 174 5.85 -10.73 -10.79
N TYR A 175 6.50 -9.57 -10.89
CA TYR A 175 7.07 -9.07 -12.15
C TYR A 175 8.13 -10.03 -12.72
N ASP A 176 8.97 -10.62 -11.87
CA ASP A 176 9.95 -11.63 -12.28
C ASP A 176 9.29 -12.88 -12.89
N LYS A 177 8.08 -13.24 -12.45
CA LYS A 177 7.34 -14.43 -12.95
C LYS A 177 6.50 -14.14 -14.19
N VAL A 178 5.85 -12.97 -14.25
CA VAL A 178 4.82 -12.70 -15.27
C VAL A 178 5.12 -11.49 -16.16
N GLY A 179 6.21 -10.76 -15.89
CA GLY A 179 6.61 -9.56 -16.62
C GLY A 179 5.57 -8.44 -16.58
N GLU A 180 5.39 -7.76 -17.72
CA GLU A 180 4.47 -6.64 -17.87
C GLU A 180 3.02 -6.95 -17.44
N ARG A 181 2.60 -8.21 -17.45
CA ARG A 181 1.26 -8.64 -17.03
C ARG A 181 0.98 -8.41 -15.54
N ALA A 182 2.01 -8.16 -14.71
CA ALA A 182 1.83 -7.76 -13.32
C ALA A 182 1.07 -6.43 -13.20
N HIS A 183 1.19 -5.57 -14.22
CA HIS A 183 0.55 -4.27 -14.30
C HIS A 183 -0.56 -4.24 -15.34
N ARG A 184 -1.56 -3.34 -15.18
CA ARG A 184 -2.60 -3.10 -16.21
C ARG A 184 -2.24 -2.01 -17.20
N ASP A 185 -1.32 -1.11 -16.83
CA ASP A 185 -0.94 0.09 -17.62
C ASP A 185 0.56 0.45 -17.48
N GLY A 186 1.34 -0.50 -16.99
CA GLY A 186 2.77 -0.39 -16.76
C GLY A 186 3.18 0.12 -15.38
N TYR A 187 2.22 0.51 -14.51
CA TYR A 187 2.54 0.92 -13.13
C TYR A 187 1.45 0.59 -12.09
N HIS A 188 0.18 0.59 -12.44
CA HIS A 188 -0.86 0.11 -11.54
C HIS A 188 -0.95 -1.43 -11.58
N ALA A 189 -1.31 -2.04 -10.46
CA ALA A 189 -1.46 -3.47 -10.36
C ALA A 189 -2.55 -4.03 -11.31
N ASN A 190 -2.36 -5.22 -11.86
CA ASN A 190 -3.39 -5.95 -12.57
C ASN A 190 -4.65 -6.10 -11.70
N PHE A 191 -5.84 -5.98 -12.30
CA PHE A 191 -7.11 -5.97 -11.57
C PHE A 191 -7.44 -7.26 -10.83
N GLY A 192 -6.97 -8.41 -11.31
CA GLY A 192 -7.22 -9.72 -10.70
C GLY A 192 -6.14 -10.11 -9.69
N TYR A 193 -5.24 -10.99 -10.15
CA TYR A 193 -4.26 -11.67 -9.30
C TYR A 193 -3.24 -10.74 -8.61
N ALA A 194 -2.84 -9.61 -9.24
CA ALA A 194 -1.91 -8.70 -8.58
C ALA A 194 -2.56 -7.95 -7.42
N ARG A 195 -3.81 -7.46 -7.57
CA ARG A 195 -4.58 -6.89 -6.46
C ARG A 195 -4.83 -7.91 -5.35
N TYR A 196 -5.09 -9.17 -5.72
CA TYR A 196 -5.25 -10.26 -4.75
C TYR A 196 -3.98 -10.48 -3.94
N MET A 197 -2.84 -10.61 -4.61
CA MET A 197 -1.53 -10.72 -3.97
C MET A 197 -1.28 -9.58 -2.99
N LEU A 198 -1.53 -8.33 -3.40
CA LEU A 198 -1.33 -7.16 -2.55
C LEU A 198 -2.25 -7.19 -1.32
N GLY A 199 -3.50 -7.58 -1.50
CA GLY A 199 -4.43 -7.77 -0.38
C GLY A 199 -3.96 -8.85 0.60
N LEU A 200 -3.39 -9.96 0.11
CA LEU A 200 -2.76 -10.99 0.95
C LEU A 200 -1.57 -10.46 1.74
N VAL A 201 -0.69 -9.66 1.10
CA VAL A 201 0.46 -9.03 1.77
C VAL A 201 0.00 -8.14 2.93
N TRP A 202 -1.02 -7.32 2.70
CA TRP A 202 -1.61 -6.50 3.75
C TRP A 202 -2.23 -7.34 4.86
N TYR A 203 -3.04 -8.34 4.49
CA TYR A 203 -3.67 -9.25 5.46
C TYR A 203 -2.63 -9.92 6.36
N MET A 204 -1.63 -10.56 5.74
CA MET A 204 -0.57 -11.26 6.48
C MET A 204 0.20 -10.32 7.40
N THR A 205 0.58 -9.13 6.91
CA THR A 205 1.30 -8.13 7.72
C THR A 205 0.46 -7.60 8.86
N LEU A 206 -0.80 -7.25 8.61
CA LEU A 206 -1.68 -6.69 9.63
C LEU A 206 -2.00 -7.68 10.75
N TYR A 207 -2.09 -8.97 10.44
CA TYR A 207 -2.44 -10.02 11.41
C TYR A 207 -1.23 -10.82 11.91
N GLY A 208 -0.01 -10.49 11.48
CA GLY A 208 1.22 -11.21 11.85
C GLY A 208 1.20 -12.66 11.35
N ARG A 209 0.57 -12.90 10.19
CA ARG A 209 0.48 -14.25 9.60
C ARG A 209 1.72 -14.56 8.77
N ARG A 210 2.14 -15.79 8.78
CA ARG A 210 3.26 -16.29 7.97
C ARG A 210 2.82 -17.20 6.83
N ASP A 211 1.53 -17.44 6.73
CA ASP A 211 0.85 -18.26 5.74
C ASP A 211 -0.52 -17.64 5.40
N ILE A 212 -1.21 -18.27 4.46
CA ILE A 212 -2.56 -17.90 4.02
C ILE A 212 -3.59 -18.99 4.38
N GLU A 213 -3.29 -19.84 5.36
CA GLU A 213 -4.22 -20.86 5.79
C GLU A 213 -5.55 -20.27 6.21
N GLY A 214 -6.64 -20.87 5.72
CA GLY A 214 -8.00 -20.40 5.95
C GLY A 214 -8.49 -19.31 5.00
N VAL A 215 -7.63 -18.72 4.15
CA VAL A 215 -8.07 -17.76 3.12
C VAL A 215 -8.74 -18.51 1.97
N CYS A 216 -10.01 -18.21 1.71
CA CYS A 216 -10.80 -18.81 0.62
C CYS A 216 -11.46 -17.76 -0.29
N TYR A 217 -10.79 -16.61 -0.49
CA TYR A 217 -11.31 -15.50 -1.30
C TYR A 217 -11.32 -15.83 -2.80
N SER A 218 -12.44 -15.46 -3.48
CA SER A 218 -12.63 -15.73 -4.92
C SER A 218 -13.50 -14.67 -5.63
N ASP A 219 -13.87 -13.57 -4.94
CA ASP A 219 -14.72 -12.51 -5.50
C ASP A 219 -13.86 -11.44 -6.18
N PHE A 220 -13.36 -11.74 -7.38
CA PHE A 220 -12.47 -10.87 -8.15
C PHE A 220 -13.23 -9.97 -9.14
N ASP A 221 -12.75 -8.75 -9.35
CA ASP A 221 -13.29 -7.81 -10.34
C ASP A 221 -13.18 -8.31 -11.79
N VAL A 222 -12.23 -9.22 -12.06
CA VAL A 222 -11.99 -9.88 -13.36
C VAL A 222 -11.68 -11.36 -13.15
N PRO A 223 -11.88 -12.23 -14.15
CA PRO A 223 -11.51 -13.64 -14.03
C PRO A 223 -10.03 -13.83 -13.63
N VAL A 224 -9.79 -14.72 -12.68
CA VAL A 224 -8.45 -15.13 -12.23
C VAL A 224 -8.38 -16.65 -12.33
N THR A 225 -7.39 -17.16 -13.04
CA THR A 225 -7.17 -18.60 -13.17
C THR A 225 -6.53 -19.18 -11.91
N ASP A 226 -6.66 -20.48 -11.68
CA ASP A 226 -6.03 -21.16 -10.54
C ASP A 226 -4.51 -20.99 -10.54
N GLU A 227 -3.88 -20.96 -11.71
CA GLU A 227 -2.45 -20.74 -11.86
C GLU A 227 -2.04 -19.31 -11.45
N GLU A 228 -2.78 -18.31 -11.90
CA GLU A 228 -2.55 -16.90 -11.52
C GLU A 228 -2.75 -16.68 -10.01
N LYS A 229 -3.76 -17.34 -9.45
CA LYS A 229 -4.03 -17.31 -8.00
C LYS A 229 -2.86 -17.93 -7.24
N ARG A 230 -2.39 -19.12 -7.65
CA ARG A 230 -1.25 -19.79 -7.03
C ARG A 230 0.03 -18.94 -7.10
N ILE A 231 0.33 -18.33 -8.25
CA ILE A 231 1.49 -17.44 -8.40
C ILE A 231 1.38 -16.24 -7.44
N ALA A 232 0.22 -15.64 -7.34
CA ALA A 232 -0.05 -14.50 -6.45
C ALA A 232 0.17 -14.89 -4.97
N GLU A 233 -0.34 -16.04 -4.55
CA GLU A 233 -0.21 -16.59 -3.21
C GLU A 233 1.26 -16.86 -2.85
N GLU A 234 2.01 -17.51 -3.73
CA GLU A 234 3.45 -17.77 -3.55
C GLU A 234 4.24 -16.47 -3.39
N CYS A 235 3.97 -15.46 -4.24
CA CYS A 235 4.65 -14.17 -4.18
C CYS A 235 4.34 -13.41 -2.89
N ALA A 236 3.09 -13.42 -2.45
CA ALA A 236 2.66 -12.77 -1.21
C ALA A 236 3.36 -13.38 0.02
N VAL A 237 3.30 -14.71 0.15
CA VAL A 237 3.92 -15.45 1.25
C VAL A 237 5.42 -15.20 1.28
N ALA A 238 6.10 -15.37 0.14
CA ALA A 238 7.54 -15.14 0.06
C ALA A 238 7.94 -13.71 0.44
N ALA A 239 7.18 -12.70 -0.01
CA ALA A 239 7.47 -11.30 0.29
C ALA A 239 7.35 -10.98 1.79
N VAL A 240 6.34 -11.53 2.45
CA VAL A 240 6.14 -11.31 3.90
C VAL A 240 7.19 -12.06 4.71
N LEU A 241 7.51 -13.32 4.36
CA LEU A 241 8.52 -14.11 5.07
C LEU A 241 9.93 -13.53 4.97
N GLU A 242 10.25 -12.88 3.85
CA GLU A 242 11.55 -12.23 3.62
C GLU A 242 11.60 -10.79 4.14
N ASN A 243 10.51 -10.28 4.73
CA ASN A 243 10.49 -8.93 5.27
C ASN A 243 11.34 -8.86 6.55
N THR A 244 12.55 -8.32 6.44
CA THR A 244 13.51 -8.19 7.55
C THR A 244 13.18 -7.05 8.51
N TYR A 245 12.18 -6.22 8.20
CA TYR A 245 11.81 -5.07 9.02
C TYR A 245 11.10 -5.47 10.32
N GLU A 246 10.42 -6.62 10.34
CA GLU A 246 9.74 -7.16 11.53
C GLU A 246 10.69 -7.85 12.53
N ASN A 247 11.98 -7.98 12.20
CA ASN A 247 12.97 -8.68 13.02
C ASN A 247 13.89 -7.72 13.82
N LYS A 248 13.51 -6.48 13.97
CA LYS A 248 14.15 -5.51 14.88
C LYS A 248 13.12 -5.06 15.94
#